data_976d290a1e105734c8fdfbe6932b5630
#
_entry.id   976d290a1e105734c8fdfbe6932b5630
#
_cell.length_a   1.000
_cell.length_b   1.000
_cell.length_c   1.000
_cell.angle_alpha   90.00
_cell.angle_beta   90.00
_cell.angle_gamma   90.00
#
_symmetry.space_group_name_H-M   'P 1'
#
loop_
_entity.id
_entity.type
_entity.pdbx_description
1 polymer ?
#
loop_
_entity_poly.entity_id
_entity_poly.type
_entity_poly.pdbx_seq_one_letter_code
_entity_poly.pdbx_strand_id
1 'polypeptide(L)'
;MEILLENKEFVVCVKPVGLDSEKQLPEALTLRLGGEVYPIHRLDQNVGGVMVYARTKAAAAVLSKAVQEGSMVKEYVAQVHGTPPETGDWEDLLWKDSKRNKVFVVNRVRNGVKKARLEFQRLSAGQTSLVRVRLHTGRSHQIRVQFASRGFPLVGDHKYGARDSENAPQLFSCCITFPWKGQEMRFEKLPDWA
;
A
#
# COMPACT_ATOMS: atom_id res chain seq x y z
N MET A 1 -15.90 4.27 6.06
CA MET A 1 -14.84 3.40 6.61
C MET A 1 -15.49 2.13 7.13
N GLU A 2 -15.14 0.99 6.53
CA GLU A 2 -15.57 -0.36 6.92
C GLU A 2 -14.58 -0.92 7.95
N ILE A 3 -15.06 -1.54 9.03
CA ILE A 3 -14.23 -2.27 10.01
C ILE A 3 -14.36 -3.76 9.71
N LEU A 4 -13.23 -4.43 9.49
CA LEU A 4 -13.16 -5.86 9.22
C LEU A 4 -12.99 -6.68 10.50
N LEU A 5 -12.26 -6.15 11.47
CA LEU A 5 -12.11 -6.71 12.80
C LEU A 5 -11.87 -5.59 13.81
N GLU A 6 -12.48 -5.71 14.97
CA GLU A 6 -12.21 -4.89 16.14
C GLU A 6 -12.02 -5.78 17.37
N ASN A 7 -10.94 -5.52 18.13
CA ASN A 7 -10.74 -6.09 19.46
C ASN A 7 -10.05 -5.06 20.39
N LYS A 8 -9.70 -5.49 21.61
CA LYS A 8 -9.07 -4.61 22.61
C LYS A 8 -7.62 -4.22 22.24
N GLU A 9 -6.98 -4.93 21.32
CA GLU A 9 -5.55 -4.79 21.02
C GLU A 9 -5.30 -4.09 19.69
N PHE A 10 -6.14 -4.35 18.67
CA PHE A 10 -6.01 -3.74 17.34
C PHE A 10 -7.36 -3.68 16.62
N VAL A 11 -7.39 -2.87 15.58
CA VAL A 11 -8.50 -2.75 14.64
C VAL A 11 -7.97 -2.92 13.22
N VAL A 12 -8.69 -3.70 12.39
CA VAL A 12 -8.45 -3.81 10.95
C VAL A 12 -9.61 -3.14 10.23
N CYS A 13 -9.29 -2.22 9.35
CA CYS A 13 -10.32 -1.46 8.63
C CYS A 13 -9.91 -1.24 7.17
N VAL A 14 -10.90 -0.87 6.36
CA VAL A 14 -10.69 -0.40 4.98
C VAL A 14 -10.61 1.11 4.98
N LYS A 15 -9.42 1.64 4.67
CA LYS A 15 -9.21 3.07 4.47
C LYS A 15 -9.88 3.52 3.17
N PRO A 16 -10.75 4.51 3.18
CA PRO A 16 -11.24 5.13 1.95
C PRO A 16 -10.15 5.97 1.27
N VAL A 17 -10.29 6.18 -0.03
CA VAL A 17 -9.48 7.13 -0.80
C VAL A 17 -9.74 8.55 -0.26
N GLY A 18 -8.71 9.40 -0.24
CA GLY A 18 -8.79 10.80 0.19
C GLY A 18 -8.41 11.06 1.63
N LEU A 19 -8.46 10.06 2.53
CA LEU A 19 -8.05 10.23 3.93
C LEU A 19 -6.55 9.96 4.14
N ASP A 20 -5.93 10.78 5.01
CA ASP A 20 -4.58 10.55 5.50
C ASP A 20 -4.57 9.39 6.49
N SER A 21 -3.70 8.40 6.26
CA SER A 21 -3.62 7.17 7.05
C SER A 21 -2.90 7.32 8.39
N GLU A 22 -2.16 8.41 8.60
CA GLU A 22 -1.34 8.62 9.81
C GLU A 22 -1.95 9.65 10.77
N LYS A 23 -2.91 10.47 10.28
CA LYS A 23 -3.58 11.52 11.07
C LYS A 23 -5.09 11.36 11.07
N GLN A 24 -5.75 11.61 9.93
CA GLN A 24 -7.21 11.68 9.86
C GLN A 24 -7.89 10.35 10.16
N LEU A 25 -7.34 9.24 9.69
CA LEU A 25 -7.95 7.94 9.94
C LEU A 25 -7.80 7.47 11.39
N PRO A 26 -6.63 7.60 12.07
CA PRO A 26 -6.53 7.36 13.50
C PRO A 26 -7.47 8.22 14.34
N GLU A 27 -7.62 9.52 14.02
CA GLU A 27 -8.58 10.43 14.70
C GLU A 27 -10.02 9.92 14.54
N ALA A 28 -10.43 9.55 13.33
CA ALA A 28 -11.77 9.02 13.06
C ALA A 28 -12.02 7.68 13.78
N LEU A 29 -11.00 6.81 13.86
CA LEU A 29 -11.08 5.56 14.62
C LEU A 29 -11.17 5.81 16.13
N THR A 30 -10.39 6.76 16.67
CA THR A 30 -10.46 7.17 18.08
C THR A 30 -11.85 7.67 18.45
N LEU A 31 -12.45 8.52 17.62
CA LEU A 31 -13.82 9.04 17.84
C LEU A 31 -14.86 7.90 17.80
N ARG A 32 -14.69 6.93 16.91
CA ARG A 32 -15.66 5.85 16.74
C ARG A 32 -15.55 4.75 17.80
N LEU A 33 -14.32 4.39 18.20
CA LEU A 33 -14.04 3.20 19.03
C LEU A 33 -13.72 3.54 20.49
N GLY A 34 -13.44 4.80 20.77
CA GLY A 34 -12.88 5.24 22.05
C GLY A 34 -11.41 4.80 22.24
N GLY A 35 -10.68 5.54 23.08
CA GLY A 35 -9.28 5.25 23.40
C GLY A 35 -8.30 5.62 22.29
N GLU A 36 -7.01 5.37 22.52
CA GLU A 36 -5.94 5.71 21.59
C GLU A 36 -5.86 4.71 20.42
N VAL A 37 -5.49 5.20 19.24
CA VAL A 37 -5.26 4.40 18.03
C VAL A 37 -3.89 4.76 17.46
N TYR A 38 -3.04 3.75 17.25
CA TYR A 38 -1.66 3.90 16.82
C TYR A 38 -1.49 3.40 15.38
N PRO A 39 -1.04 4.26 14.44
CA PRO A 39 -0.73 3.82 13.08
C PRO A 39 0.51 2.91 13.07
N ILE A 40 0.43 1.80 12.34
CA ILE A 40 1.50 0.80 12.23
C ILE A 40 2.23 0.91 10.90
N HIS A 41 1.48 1.16 9.85
CA HIS A 41 1.97 1.37 8.50
C HIS A 41 1.14 2.46 7.82
N ARG A 42 1.50 2.79 6.59
CA ARG A 42 0.85 3.89 5.87
C ARG A 42 0.41 3.48 4.47
N LEU A 43 -0.63 4.13 4.00
CA LEU A 43 -1.04 4.20 2.60
C LEU A 43 -0.98 5.66 2.13
N ASP A 44 -0.72 5.85 0.85
CA ASP A 44 -0.85 7.18 0.23
C ASP A 44 -2.30 7.68 0.39
N GLN A 45 -2.48 8.99 0.50
CA GLN A 45 -3.82 9.59 0.69
C GLN A 45 -4.81 9.12 -0.38
N ASN A 46 -4.37 9.06 -1.64
CA ASN A 46 -5.20 8.65 -2.78
C ASN A 46 -5.25 7.13 -3.01
N VAL A 47 -4.81 6.32 -2.06
CA VAL A 47 -4.85 4.86 -2.11
C VAL A 47 -5.74 4.35 -1.00
N GLY A 48 -6.72 3.52 -1.37
CA GLY A 48 -7.60 2.84 -0.42
C GLY A 48 -7.08 1.47 -0.01
N GLY A 49 -7.76 0.83 0.95
CA GLY A 49 -7.53 -0.58 1.25
C GLY A 49 -7.37 -0.94 2.71
N VAL A 50 -7.07 -2.22 2.92
CA VAL A 50 -6.97 -2.85 4.22
C VAL A 50 -5.77 -2.31 5.00
N MET A 51 -6.01 -1.89 6.22
CA MET A 51 -5.02 -1.39 7.17
C MET A 51 -5.26 -1.95 8.57
N VAL A 52 -4.18 -2.12 9.35
CA VAL A 52 -4.23 -2.43 10.77
C VAL A 52 -3.72 -1.24 11.59
N TYR A 53 -4.42 -0.96 12.68
CA TYR A 53 -4.05 0.02 13.70
C TYR A 53 -4.03 -0.65 15.06
N ALA A 54 -3.04 -0.37 15.89
CA ALA A 54 -3.03 -0.85 17.26
C ALA A 54 -3.91 0.03 18.15
N ARG A 55 -4.48 -0.56 19.20
CA ARG A 55 -5.29 0.12 20.25
C ARG A 55 -4.57 0.16 21.59
N THR A 56 -3.39 -0.46 21.68
CA THR A 56 -2.52 -0.43 22.85
C THR A 56 -1.07 -0.25 22.44
N LYS A 57 -0.25 0.33 23.29
CA LYS A 57 1.20 0.47 23.06
C LYS A 57 1.90 -0.88 22.89
N ALA A 58 1.48 -1.90 23.63
CA ALA A 58 2.00 -3.26 23.51
C ALA A 58 1.72 -3.86 22.12
N ALA A 59 0.48 -3.73 21.63
CA ALA A 59 0.11 -4.17 20.27
C ALA A 59 0.86 -3.37 19.21
N ALA A 60 1.04 -2.06 19.40
CA ALA A 60 1.81 -1.22 18.49
C ALA A 60 3.26 -1.70 18.38
N ALA A 61 3.91 -2.05 19.47
CA ALA A 61 5.27 -2.58 19.47
C ALA A 61 5.36 -3.91 18.69
N VAL A 62 4.44 -4.86 18.93
CA VAL A 62 4.41 -6.16 18.24
C VAL A 62 4.19 -5.98 16.73
N LEU A 63 3.19 -5.20 16.32
CA LEU A 63 2.87 -5.00 14.91
C LEU A 63 3.96 -4.20 14.18
N SER A 64 4.56 -3.19 14.84
CA SER A 64 5.69 -2.44 14.27
C SER A 64 6.92 -3.33 14.08
N LYS A 65 7.18 -4.24 15.01
CA LYS A 65 8.24 -5.25 14.88
C LYS A 65 7.98 -6.16 13.67
N ALA A 66 6.74 -6.63 13.48
CA ALA A 66 6.37 -7.44 12.32
C ALA A 66 6.60 -6.69 10.99
N VAL A 67 6.36 -5.37 10.95
CA VAL A 67 6.70 -4.54 9.77
C VAL A 67 8.21 -4.47 9.55
N GLN A 68 9.00 -4.25 10.62
CA GLN A 68 10.46 -4.09 10.53
C GLN A 68 11.16 -5.38 10.11
N GLU A 69 10.68 -6.53 10.60
CA GLU A 69 11.23 -7.85 10.30
C GLU A 69 10.70 -8.42 8.96
N GLY A 70 9.76 -7.74 8.31
CA GLY A 70 9.17 -8.19 7.04
C GLY A 70 8.18 -9.34 7.18
N SER A 71 7.76 -9.71 8.40
CA SER A 71 6.75 -10.73 8.64
C SER A 71 5.32 -10.23 8.43
N MET A 72 5.12 -8.91 8.34
CA MET A 72 3.86 -8.34 7.87
C MET A 72 3.84 -8.28 6.34
N VAL A 73 3.06 -9.16 5.72
CA VAL A 73 2.88 -9.22 4.26
C VAL A 73 1.77 -8.27 3.85
N LYS A 74 2.02 -7.51 2.79
CA LYS A 74 1.05 -6.58 2.19
C LYS A 74 0.91 -6.88 0.71
N GLU A 75 -0.33 -7.13 0.29
CA GLU A 75 -0.66 -7.35 -1.11
C GLU A 75 -1.62 -6.27 -1.60
N TYR A 76 -1.44 -5.92 -2.85
CA TYR A 76 -2.22 -4.88 -3.51
C TYR A 76 -2.81 -5.42 -4.80
N VAL A 77 -3.94 -4.87 -5.22
CA VAL A 77 -4.39 -4.95 -6.61
C VAL A 77 -4.22 -3.58 -7.24
N ALA A 78 -3.80 -3.57 -8.49
CA ALA A 78 -3.68 -2.34 -9.28
C ALA A 78 -4.17 -2.58 -10.71
N GLN A 79 -4.80 -1.56 -11.29
CA GLN A 79 -5.08 -1.53 -12.71
C GLN A 79 -4.03 -0.66 -13.40
N VAL A 80 -3.35 -1.21 -14.39
CA VAL A 80 -2.26 -0.55 -15.11
C VAL A 80 -2.58 -0.43 -16.59
N HIS A 81 -2.09 0.60 -17.25
CA HIS A 81 -2.18 0.73 -18.70
C HIS A 81 -1.26 -0.27 -19.40
N GLY A 82 -1.73 -0.85 -20.50
CA GLY A 82 -0.98 -1.84 -21.26
C GLY A 82 -0.94 -3.22 -20.65
N THR A 83 -0.04 -4.05 -21.14
CA THR A 83 0.07 -5.47 -20.78
C THR A 83 1.47 -5.75 -20.25
N PRO A 84 1.71 -5.63 -18.91
CA PRO A 84 2.98 -6.02 -18.32
C PRO A 84 3.21 -7.54 -18.47
N PRO A 85 4.43 -8.05 -18.23
CA PRO A 85 4.70 -9.49 -18.16
C PRO A 85 3.70 -10.21 -17.24
N GLU A 86 3.53 -11.52 -17.44
CA GLU A 86 2.61 -12.34 -16.63
C GLU A 86 3.00 -12.32 -15.15
N THR A 87 4.30 -12.36 -14.88
CA THR A 87 4.86 -12.22 -13.53
C THR A 87 6.09 -11.33 -13.57
N GLY A 88 6.46 -10.78 -12.42
CA GLY A 88 7.71 -10.03 -12.29
C GLY A 88 8.18 -9.94 -10.84
N ASP A 89 9.50 -9.86 -10.70
CA ASP A 89 10.20 -9.56 -9.45
C ASP A 89 11.13 -8.39 -9.75
N TRP A 90 10.75 -7.20 -9.27
CA TRP A 90 11.43 -5.96 -9.61
C TRP A 90 12.14 -5.35 -8.41
N GLU A 91 13.43 -5.18 -8.54
CA GLU A 91 14.25 -4.44 -7.59
C GLU A 91 14.76 -3.14 -8.26
N ASP A 92 14.53 -2.00 -7.62
CA ASP A 92 14.94 -0.68 -8.09
C ASP A 92 15.53 0.15 -6.95
N LEU A 93 16.30 1.16 -7.32
CA LEU A 93 16.75 2.23 -6.43
C LEU A 93 15.78 3.40 -6.57
N LEU A 94 15.14 3.79 -5.46
CA LEU A 94 14.17 4.88 -5.44
C LEU A 94 14.71 6.10 -4.69
N TRP A 95 14.55 7.27 -5.29
CA TRP A 95 14.85 8.55 -4.69
C TRP A 95 13.60 9.43 -4.62
N LYS A 96 13.30 10.00 -3.44
CA LYS A 96 12.15 10.87 -3.21
C LYS A 96 12.56 12.33 -3.28
N ASP A 97 11.98 13.07 -4.23
CA ASP A 97 11.94 14.53 -4.21
C ASP A 97 10.83 14.98 -3.27
N SER A 98 11.22 15.43 -2.06
CA SER A 98 10.25 15.86 -1.05
C SER A 98 9.54 17.16 -1.42
N LYS A 99 10.19 18.07 -2.19
CA LYS A 99 9.59 19.34 -2.61
C LYS A 99 8.45 19.10 -3.61
N ARG A 100 8.63 18.15 -4.54
CA ARG A 100 7.62 17.78 -5.53
C ARG A 100 6.68 16.67 -5.05
N ASN A 101 6.94 16.10 -3.89
CA ASN A 101 6.28 14.88 -3.39
C ASN A 101 6.22 13.81 -4.49
N LYS A 102 7.33 13.58 -5.20
CA LYS A 102 7.44 12.61 -6.29
C LYS A 102 8.65 11.71 -6.08
N VAL A 103 8.52 10.43 -6.49
CA VAL A 103 9.60 9.43 -6.40
C VAL A 103 10.09 9.09 -7.81
N PHE A 104 11.37 8.82 -7.93
CA PHE A 104 12.02 8.48 -9.19
C PHE A 104 12.82 7.19 -9.04
N VAL A 105 12.84 6.37 -10.07
CA VAL A 105 13.83 5.30 -10.22
C VAL A 105 15.15 5.94 -10.64
N VAL A 106 16.23 5.56 -9.97
CA VAL A 106 17.59 6.10 -10.22
C VAL A 106 18.61 4.97 -10.35
N ASN A 107 19.69 5.21 -11.07
CA ASN A 107 20.71 4.18 -11.37
C ASN A 107 21.92 4.22 -10.43
N ARG A 108 21.95 5.18 -9.49
CA ARG A 108 23.12 5.37 -8.60
C ARG A 108 22.67 5.53 -7.15
N VAL A 109 23.41 4.87 -6.26
CA VAL A 109 23.25 5.05 -4.81
C VAL A 109 23.80 6.43 -4.43
N ARG A 110 23.00 7.21 -3.71
CA ARG A 110 23.36 8.49 -3.10
C ARG A 110 22.50 8.72 -1.86
N ASN A 111 22.77 9.78 -1.13
CA ASN A 111 21.97 10.12 0.06
C ASN A 111 20.46 10.20 -0.28
N GLY A 112 19.62 9.56 0.55
CA GLY A 112 18.16 9.49 0.37
C GLY A 112 17.67 8.46 -0.64
N VAL A 113 18.56 7.74 -1.35
CA VAL A 113 18.18 6.62 -2.22
C VAL A 113 17.95 5.36 -1.37
N LYS A 114 16.87 4.63 -1.67
CA LYS A 114 16.48 3.40 -0.96
C LYS A 114 16.19 2.29 -1.95
N LYS A 115 16.62 1.07 -1.62
CA LYS A 115 16.21 -0.13 -2.36
C LYS A 115 14.73 -0.38 -2.18
N ALA A 116 14.07 -0.84 -3.25
CA ALA A 116 12.67 -1.17 -3.31
C ALA A 116 12.48 -2.45 -4.10
N ARG A 117 11.79 -3.45 -3.54
CA ARG A 117 11.48 -4.72 -4.20
C ARG A 117 10.00 -5.04 -4.08
N LEU A 118 9.43 -5.47 -5.20
CA LEU A 118 8.07 -6.02 -5.27
C LEU A 118 8.05 -7.23 -6.21
N GLU A 119 7.11 -8.11 -5.97
CA GLU A 119 6.71 -9.16 -6.90
C GLU A 119 5.28 -8.89 -7.38
N PHE A 120 4.96 -9.32 -8.59
CA PHE A 120 3.59 -9.22 -9.07
C PHE A 120 3.20 -10.38 -9.98
N GLN A 121 1.89 -10.61 -10.08
CA GLN A 121 1.24 -11.48 -11.03
C GLN A 121 0.18 -10.68 -11.78
N ARG A 122 0.17 -10.75 -13.12
CA ARG A 122 -0.90 -10.22 -13.94
C ARG A 122 -2.09 -11.16 -13.90
N LEU A 123 -3.24 -10.64 -13.52
CA LEU A 123 -4.50 -11.40 -13.40
C LEU A 123 -5.34 -11.31 -14.69
N SER A 124 -5.27 -10.19 -15.41
CA SER A 124 -5.91 -10.00 -16.71
C SER A 124 -5.03 -9.19 -17.64
N ALA A 125 -5.27 -9.30 -18.94
CA ALA A 125 -4.55 -8.58 -19.99
C ALA A 125 -5.51 -7.84 -20.92
N GLY A 126 -5.11 -6.64 -21.40
CA GLY A 126 -5.91 -5.82 -22.29
C GLY A 126 -5.29 -4.44 -22.50
N GLN A 127 -6.09 -3.47 -22.90
CA GLN A 127 -5.68 -2.04 -22.93
C GLN A 127 -5.30 -1.59 -21.52
N THR A 128 -5.98 -2.10 -20.51
CA THR A 128 -5.60 -2.07 -19.11
C THR A 128 -5.49 -3.51 -18.59
N SER A 129 -4.60 -3.74 -17.64
CA SER A 129 -4.37 -5.04 -17.03
C SER A 129 -4.54 -4.94 -15.52
N LEU A 130 -5.18 -5.95 -14.93
CA LEU A 130 -5.22 -6.11 -13.48
C LEU A 130 -3.98 -6.87 -13.02
N VAL A 131 -3.30 -6.36 -12.01
CA VAL A 131 -2.14 -7.02 -11.40
C VAL A 131 -2.31 -7.15 -9.90
N ARG A 132 -1.87 -8.28 -9.34
CA ARG A 132 -1.71 -8.46 -7.89
C ARG A 132 -0.24 -8.29 -7.54
N VAL A 133 0.05 -7.43 -6.58
CA VAL A 133 1.41 -7.02 -6.21
C VAL A 133 1.67 -7.38 -4.76
N ARG A 134 2.80 -8.04 -4.49
CA ARG A 134 3.33 -8.28 -3.15
C ARG A 134 4.50 -7.36 -2.89
N LEU A 135 4.44 -6.56 -1.83
CA LEU A 135 5.53 -5.68 -1.44
C LEU A 135 6.50 -6.37 -0.48
N HIS A 136 7.79 -6.40 -0.83
CA HIS A 136 8.89 -6.76 0.07
C HIS A 136 9.44 -5.54 0.80
N THR A 137 9.25 -4.35 0.23
CA THR A 137 9.60 -3.06 0.86
C THR A 137 8.42 -2.11 0.76
N GLY A 138 8.31 -1.15 1.68
CA GLY A 138 7.23 -0.15 1.72
C GLY A 138 7.73 1.27 1.47
N ARG A 139 8.24 1.57 0.27
CA ARG A 139 8.70 2.93 -0.08
C ARG A 139 7.53 3.80 -0.54
N SER A 140 7.63 5.11 -0.33
CA SER A 140 6.64 6.06 -0.87
C SER A 140 6.44 5.83 -2.36
N HIS A 141 5.18 5.81 -2.82
CA HIS A 141 4.77 5.63 -4.22
C HIS A 141 5.42 4.43 -4.93
N GLN A 142 5.87 3.40 -4.20
CA GLN A 142 6.71 2.34 -4.74
C GLN A 142 6.09 1.65 -5.96
N ILE A 143 4.88 1.08 -5.84
CA ILE A 143 4.19 0.39 -6.93
C ILE A 143 3.99 1.34 -8.11
N ARG A 144 3.54 2.56 -7.84
CA ARG A 144 3.25 3.58 -8.84
C ARG A 144 4.46 3.91 -9.71
N VAL A 145 5.61 4.18 -9.09
CA VAL A 145 6.84 4.55 -9.83
C VAL A 145 7.48 3.36 -10.51
N GLN A 146 7.48 2.17 -9.92
CA GLN A 146 8.10 0.98 -10.52
C GLN A 146 7.34 0.51 -11.77
N PHE A 147 6.02 0.55 -11.76
CA PHE A 147 5.22 0.24 -12.95
C PHE A 147 5.35 1.35 -14.01
N ALA A 148 5.22 2.61 -13.63
CA ALA A 148 5.33 3.74 -14.56
C ALA A 148 6.70 3.82 -15.26
N SER A 149 7.79 3.54 -14.54
CA SER A 149 9.16 3.54 -15.11
C SER A 149 9.37 2.49 -16.20
N ARG A 150 8.50 1.48 -16.27
CA ARG A 150 8.51 0.40 -17.26
C ARG A 150 7.45 0.59 -18.36
N GLY A 151 6.77 1.75 -18.38
CA GLY A 151 5.76 2.06 -19.38
C GLY A 151 4.35 1.56 -19.06
N PHE A 152 4.10 1.11 -17.82
CA PHE A 152 2.81 0.63 -17.35
C PHE A 152 2.26 1.52 -16.22
N PRO A 153 2.00 2.84 -16.43
CA PRO A 153 1.46 3.67 -15.37
C PRO A 153 0.12 3.13 -14.88
N LEU A 154 -0.17 3.31 -13.60
CA LEU A 154 -1.46 2.92 -13.04
C LEU A 154 -2.56 3.81 -13.63
N VAL A 155 -3.72 3.23 -13.88
CA VAL A 155 -4.93 3.97 -14.29
C VAL A 155 -5.23 5.04 -13.23
N GLY A 156 -5.49 6.27 -13.64
CA GLY A 156 -5.73 7.43 -12.78
C GLY A 156 -4.48 8.05 -12.14
N ASP A 157 -3.29 7.52 -12.40
CA ASP A 157 -2.06 8.07 -11.81
C ASP A 157 -1.40 9.13 -12.69
N HIS A 158 -2.04 10.30 -12.80
CA HIS A 158 -1.54 11.42 -13.59
C HIS A 158 -0.15 11.92 -13.15
N LYS A 159 0.19 11.75 -11.85
CA LYS A 159 1.53 12.09 -11.33
C LYS A 159 2.63 11.27 -11.98
N TYR A 160 2.33 10.05 -12.37
CA TYR A 160 3.26 9.10 -12.99
C TYR A 160 2.94 8.79 -14.46
N GLY A 161 2.09 9.61 -15.12
CA GLY A 161 1.99 9.63 -16.58
C GLY A 161 0.73 9.00 -17.17
N ALA A 162 -0.24 8.60 -16.36
CA ALA A 162 -1.57 8.24 -16.85
C ALA A 162 -2.23 9.45 -17.55
N ARG A 163 -3.02 9.17 -18.61
CA ARG A 163 -3.73 10.20 -19.40
C ARG A 163 -5.20 9.87 -19.57
N ASP A 164 -5.72 9.03 -18.71
CA ASP A 164 -7.14 8.68 -18.63
C ASP A 164 -7.94 9.71 -17.83
N SER A 165 -9.26 9.50 -17.69
CA SER A 165 -10.17 10.39 -16.97
C SER A 165 -10.37 10.05 -15.50
N GLU A 166 -9.72 8.98 -15.00
CA GLU A 166 -9.85 8.58 -13.60
C GLU A 166 -9.19 9.59 -12.65
N ASN A 167 -9.83 9.87 -11.53
CA ASN A 167 -9.41 10.94 -10.62
C ASN A 167 -8.36 10.52 -9.59
N ALA A 168 -8.11 9.22 -9.43
CA ALA A 168 -7.16 8.67 -8.46
C ALA A 168 -6.54 7.38 -8.98
N PRO A 169 -5.30 7.04 -8.57
CA PRO A 169 -4.67 5.79 -8.94
C PRO A 169 -5.54 4.59 -8.56
N GLN A 170 -5.87 3.74 -9.52
CA GLN A 170 -6.51 2.46 -9.24
C GLN A 170 -5.48 1.51 -8.62
N LEU A 171 -5.26 1.73 -7.34
CA LEU A 171 -4.38 0.98 -6.46
C LEU A 171 -5.10 0.77 -5.12
N PHE A 172 -5.13 -0.47 -4.66
CA PHE A 172 -5.83 -0.82 -3.44
C PHE A 172 -5.02 -1.86 -2.64
N SER A 173 -4.83 -1.62 -1.35
CA SER A 173 -4.25 -2.59 -0.42
C SER A 173 -5.29 -3.68 -0.16
N CYS A 174 -5.22 -4.77 -0.92
CA CYS A 174 -6.26 -5.79 -0.90
C CYS A 174 -6.10 -6.81 0.21
N CYS A 175 -4.87 -7.04 0.68
CA CYS A 175 -4.63 -8.03 1.72
C CYS A 175 -3.50 -7.61 2.65
N ILE A 176 -3.71 -7.84 3.94
CA ILE A 176 -2.67 -7.75 4.97
C ILE A 176 -2.62 -9.06 5.76
N THR A 177 -1.42 -9.58 5.96
CA THR A 177 -1.17 -10.78 6.76
C THR A 177 -0.07 -10.48 7.78
N PHE A 178 -0.27 -10.84 9.04
CA PHE A 178 0.72 -10.62 10.11
C PHE A 178 0.60 -11.68 11.21
N PRO A 179 1.72 -12.03 11.88
CA PRO A 179 1.70 -12.94 13.01
C PRO A 179 1.12 -12.22 14.24
N TRP A 180 0.24 -12.89 14.97
CA TRP A 180 -0.34 -12.41 16.21
C TRP A 180 -0.54 -13.55 17.21
N LYS A 181 0.18 -13.50 18.36
CA LYS A 181 0.07 -14.52 19.44
C LYS A 181 0.19 -15.97 18.94
N GLY A 182 1.14 -16.22 18.05
CA GLY A 182 1.41 -17.55 17.49
C GLY A 182 0.47 -18.00 16.36
N GLN A 183 -0.45 -17.16 15.94
CA GLN A 183 -1.36 -17.40 14.81
C GLN A 183 -1.07 -16.43 13.68
N GLU A 184 -1.38 -16.85 12.44
CA GLU A 184 -1.37 -15.96 11.29
C GLU A 184 -2.74 -15.30 11.15
N MET A 185 -2.77 -13.98 11.18
CA MET A 185 -3.96 -13.17 10.93
C MET A 185 -3.93 -12.69 9.50
N ARG A 186 -4.97 -13.01 8.71
CA ARG A 186 -5.12 -12.60 7.31
C ARG A 186 -6.44 -11.88 7.12
N PHE A 187 -6.39 -10.70 6.50
CA PHE A 187 -7.58 -9.90 6.17
C PHE A 187 -7.49 -9.50 4.71
N GLU A 188 -8.57 -9.76 3.97
CA GLU A 188 -8.64 -9.50 2.53
C GLU A 188 -9.95 -8.77 2.19
N LYS A 189 -9.84 -7.78 1.30
CA LYS A 189 -10.96 -7.06 0.68
C LYS A 189 -10.52 -6.62 -0.70
N LEU A 190 -11.34 -6.86 -1.69
CA LEU A 190 -11.14 -6.32 -3.05
C LEU A 190 -11.92 -5.03 -3.23
N PRO A 191 -11.44 -4.11 -4.08
CA PRO A 191 -12.22 -2.95 -4.49
C PRO A 191 -13.25 -3.35 -5.55
N ASP A 192 -14.26 -2.51 -5.76
CA ASP A 192 -15.37 -2.80 -6.68
C ASP A 192 -14.94 -2.84 -8.16
N TRP A 193 -13.76 -2.31 -8.48
CA TRP A 193 -13.20 -2.27 -9.84
C TRP A 193 -12.23 -3.43 -10.16
N ALA A 194 -12.00 -4.38 -9.26
CA ALA A 194 -11.06 -5.50 -9.43
C ALA A 194 -11.76 -6.85 -9.68
#